data_6dd1418767a51aaa4ce3f9409f384e47
#
_entry.id   6dd1418767a51aaa4ce3f9409f384e47
#
_cell.length_a   1.000
_cell.length_b   1.000
_cell.length_c   1.000
_cell.angle_alpha   90.00
_cell.angle_beta   90.00
_cell.angle_gamma   90.00
#
_symmetry.space_group_name_H-M   'P 1'
#
loop_
_entity.id
_entity.type
_entity.pdbx_description
1 polymer ?
#
loop_
_entity_poly.entity_id
_entity_poly.type
_entity_poly.pdbx_seq_one_letter_code
_entity_poly.pdbx_strand_id
1 'polypeptide(L)'
;ESAPAATGNLSVQQRCESLQSLTAEGVDLAIESAVYVSSVEQLATRERLSAAQQENFAPFCKITGYFEQRTGANGQSYAIGFGLSLPDDWNGRFLFQGGGGLNGVIREPIGALAAGEMPAVFRGFAVASTDSGHQSDTVFDPAFFADQVALLNFYSGAVEKTTRLAKQLVGDVYQQAPDNSYFVGCSTGGREAMTMSQRF
;
A
#
# COMPACT_ATOMS: atom_id res chain seq x y z
N GLU A 1 -30.71 -6.68 -6.18
CA GLU A 1 -30.70 -5.21 -6.11
C GLU A 1 -30.75 -4.78 -4.65
N SER A 2 -29.57 -4.70 -3.99
CA SER A 2 -29.47 -4.15 -2.64
C SER A 2 -28.89 -2.75 -2.79
N ALA A 3 -29.71 -1.73 -2.51
CA ALA A 3 -29.29 -0.34 -2.48
C ALA A 3 -28.16 -0.14 -1.46
N PRO A 4 -27.15 0.70 -1.76
CA PRO A 4 -26.12 1.03 -0.79
C PRO A 4 -26.75 1.74 0.41
N ALA A 5 -26.42 1.28 1.61
CA ALA A 5 -26.89 1.89 2.85
C ALA A 5 -26.44 3.36 2.91
N ALA A 6 -27.35 4.21 3.33
CA ALA A 6 -27.15 5.66 3.44
C ALA A 6 -25.89 6.00 4.23
N THR A 7 -24.90 6.61 3.58
CA THR A 7 -23.63 7.10 4.16
C THR A 7 -23.80 8.44 4.91
N GLY A 8 -25.00 8.72 5.43
CA GLY A 8 -25.29 9.92 6.18
C GLY A 8 -24.66 9.93 7.57
N ASN A 9 -23.74 10.83 7.83
CA ASN A 9 -23.17 11.21 9.13
C ASN A 9 -22.14 10.30 9.81
N LEU A 10 -21.38 9.46 9.08
CA LEU A 10 -20.22 8.80 9.68
C LEU A 10 -19.07 9.81 9.91
N SER A 11 -18.40 9.73 11.07
CA SER A 11 -17.14 10.43 11.28
C SER A 11 -16.05 9.94 10.31
N VAL A 12 -14.97 10.71 10.12
CA VAL A 12 -13.83 10.32 9.28
C VAL A 12 -13.26 8.96 9.74
N GLN A 13 -13.13 8.79 11.06
CA GLN A 13 -12.69 7.52 11.64
C GLN A 13 -13.63 6.36 11.31
N GLN A 14 -14.95 6.53 11.47
CA GLN A 14 -15.94 5.49 11.14
C GLN A 14 -15.95 5.15 9.64
N ARG A 15 -15.73 6.14 8.77
CA ARG A 15 -15.56 5.89 7.34
C ARG A 15 -14.32 5.05 7.06
N CYS A 16 -13.20 5.36 7.71
CA CYS A 16 -11.99 4.54 7.60
C CYS A 16 -12.23 3.10 8.06
N GLU A 17 -12.81 2.92 9.25
CA GLU A 17 -13.09 1.60 9.82
C GLU A 17 -14.06 0.78 8.94
N SER A 18 -15.00 1.45 8.24
CA SER A 18 -15.90 0.76 7.30
C SER A 18 -15.18 0.15 6.10
N LEU A 19 -13.97 0.61 5.77
CA LEU A 19 -13.14 0.05 4.70
C LEU A 19 -12.60 -1.35 5.05
N GLN A 20 -12.75 -1.81 6.29
CA GLN A 20 -12.47 -3.20 6.67
C GLN A 20 -13.26 -4.22 5.84
N SER A 21 -14.44 -3.86 5.33
CA SER A 21 -15.28 -4.69 4.46
C SER A 21 -15.15 -4.38 2.97
N LEU A 22 -14.10 -3.64 2.59
CA LEU A 22 -13.88 -3.26 1.21
C LEU A 22 -13.61 -4.50 0.34
N THR A 23 -14.19 -4.50 -0.84
CA THR A 23 -13.98 -5.54 -1.85
C THR A 23 -13.45 -4.91 -3.13
N ALA A 24 -12.80 -5.69 -3.96
CA ALA A 24 -12.34 -5.25 -5.29
C ALA A 24 -12.86 -6.22 -6.35
N GLU A 25 -13.37 -5.70 -7.44
CA GLU A 25 -13.91 -6.52 -8.52
C GLU A 25 -12.80 -7.41 -9.12
N GLY A 26 -13.08 -8.71 -9.19
CA GLY A 26 -12.16 -9.71 -9.78
C GLY A 26 -10.95 -10.04 -8.91
N VAL A 27 -10.89 -9.57 -7.67
CA VAL A 27 -9.78 -9.83 -6.74
C VAL A 27 -10.29 -10.48 -5.47
N ASP A 28 -9.71 -11.62 -5.07
CA ASP A 28 -9.95 -12.22 -3.75
C ASP A 28 -9.15 -11.43 -2.70
N LEU A 29 -9.79 -10.34 -2.24
CA LEU A 29 -9.19 -9.34 -1.35
C LEU A 29 -9.56 -9.61 0.10
N ALA A 30 -8.56 -9.74 0.97
CA ALA A 30 -8.73 -9.82 2.42
C ALA A 30 -8.11 -8.58 3.07
N ILE A 31 -8.96 -7.68 3.58
CA ILE A 31 -8.50 -6.55 4.38
C ILE A 31 -8.20 -7.05 5.80
N GLU A 32 -6.96 -6.92 6.22
CA GLU A 32 -6.49 -7.27 7.56
C GLU A 32 -6.79 -6.17 8.56
N SER A 33 -6.56 -4.93 8.18
CA SER A 33 -6.87 -3.77 9.01
C SER A 33 -7.23 -2.53 8.20
N ALA A 34 -8.11 -1.71 8.79
CA ALA A 34 -8.40 -0.35 8.34
C ALA A 34 -8.39 0.57 9.57
N VAL A 35 -7.35 1.37 9.72
CA VAL A 35 -7.08 2.16 10.92
C VAL A 35 -6.94 3.63 10.55
N TYR A 36 -7.72 4.48 11.23
CA TYR A 36 -7.57 5.93 11.10
C TYR A 36 -6.38 6.42 11.93
N VAL A 37 -5.37 6.90 11.25
CA VAL A 37 -4.16 7.47 11.84
C VAL A 37 -4.39 8.95 12.04
N SER A 38 -4.70 9.36 13.28
CA SER A 38 -5.04 10.73 13.65
C SER A 38 -3.88 11.51 14.25
N SER A 39 -2.77 10.82 14.58
CA SER A 39 -1.59 11.44 15.16
C SER A 39 -0.29 10.71 14.76
N VAL A 40 0.82 11.44 14.81
CA VAL A 40 2.14 10.92 14.44
C VAL A 40 2.62 9.81 15.39
N GLU A 41 2.12 9.78 16.62
CA GLU A 41 2.44 8.75 17.63
C GLU A 41 2.00 7.34 17.19
N GLN A 42 1.01 7.24 16.32
CA GLN A 42 0.48 5.99 15.81
C GLN A 42 1.34 5.40 14.67
N LEU A 43 2.34 6.14 14.18
CA LEU A 43 3.21 5.67 13.11
C LEU A 43 4.34 4.79 13.65
N ALA A 44 4.49 3.60 13.08
CA ALA A 44 5.62 2.71 13.38
C ALA A 44 6.98 3.32 12.98
N THR A 45 6.97 4.25 12.02
CA THR A 45 8.17 4.92 11.51
C THR A 45 8.42 6.29 12.14
N ARG A 46 7.67 6.68 13.18
CA ARG A 46 7.75 8.00 13.82
C ARG A 46 9.17 8.44 14.14
N GLU A 47 9.97 7.55 14.74
CA GLU A 47 11.35 7.87 15.16
C GLU A 47 12.30 8.21 14.00
N ARG A 48 11.90 7.88 12.77
CA ARG A 48 12.66 8.19 11.55
C ARG A 48 12.26 9.52 10.94
N LEU A 49 11.21 10.17 11.46
CA LEU A 49 10.72 11.44 10.99
C LEU A 49 11.44 12.58 11.74
N SER A 50 11.83 13.63 11.00
CA SER A 50 12.35 14.85 11.59
C SER A 50 11.27 15.58 12.38
N ALA A 51 11.65 16.51 13.28
CA ALA A 51 10.69 17.33 14.03
C ALA A 51 9.73 18.08 13.09
N ALA A 52 10.23 18.66 12.01
CA ALA A 52 9.42 19.36 11.02
C ALA A 52 8.40 18.43 10.32
N GLN A 53 8.78 17.17 10.05
CA GLN A 53 7.85 16.19 9.49
C GLN A 53 6.78 15.78 10.47
N GLN A 54 7.12 15.66 11.76
CA GLN A 54 6.14 15.34 12.81
C GLN A 54 5.16 16.51 13.05
N GLU A 55 5.62 17.77 13.05
CA GLU A 55 4.78 18.96 13.16
C GLU A 55 3.78 19.12 12.00
N ASN A 56 4.17 18.70 10.81
CA ASN A 56 3.34 18.79 9.59
C ASN A 56 2.60 17.49 9.29
N PHE A 57 2.39 16.65 10.30
CA PHE A 57 1.58 15.45 10.15
C PHE A 57 0.17 15.80 9.66
N ALA A 58 -0.32 15.00 8.69
CA ALA A 58 -1.69 15.08 8.21
C ALA A 58 -2.39 13.74 8.41
N PRO A 59 -3.65 13.71 8.90
CA PRO A 59 -4.38 12.47 9.15
C PRO A 59 -4.69 11.70 7.87
N PHE A 60 -4.79 10.36 8.00
CA PHE A 60 -5.14 9.49 6.89
C PHE A 60 -5.73 8.17 7.38
N CYS A 61 -6.44 7.48 6.51
CA CYS A 61 -6.84 6.10 6.71
C CYS A 61 -5.76 5.17 6.19
N LYS A 62 -5.27 4.24 7.02
CA LYS A 62 -4.31 3.20 6.63
C LYS A 62 -5.00 1.87 6.53
N ILE A 63 -4.91 1.25 5.36
CA ILE A 63 -5.44 -0.08 5.07
C ILE A 63 -4.24 -1.02 4.88
N THR A 64 -4.31 -2.21 5.47
CA THR A 64 -3.43 -3.33 5.13
C THR A 64 -4.27 -4.55 4.78
N GLY A 65 -3.73 -5.38 3.90
CA GLY A 65 -4.43 -6.58 3.48
C GLY A 65 -3.60 -7.45 2.55
N TYR A 66 -4.23 -8.53 2.11
CA TYR A 66 -3.62 -9.53 1.25
C TYR A 66 -4.57 -9.91 0.12
N PHE A 67 -4.01 -10.33 -0.99
CA PHE A 67 -4.74 -10.91 -2.11
C PHE A 67 -3.89 -11.98 -2.83
N GLU A 68 -4.51 -12.75 -3.71
CA GLU A 68 -3.87 -13.92 -4.34
C GLU A 68 -3.28 -14.90 -3.32
N GLN A 69 -4.01 -15.18 -2.25
CA GLN A 69 -3.60 -16.15 -1.25
C GLN A 69 -3.58 -17.55 -1.86
N ARG A 70 -2.47 -18.27 -1.64
CA ARG A 70 -2.29 -19.61 -2.21
C ARG A 70 -1.29 -20.45 -1.41
N THR A 71 -1.34 -21.75 -1.61
CA THR A 71 -0.28 -22.66 -1.17
C THR A 71 0.69 -22.90 -2.33
N GLY A 72 1.98 -22.68 -2.09
CA GLY A 72 3.04 -22.94 -3.05
C GLY A 72 3.36 -24.42 -3.21
N ALA A 73 4.18 -24.74 -4.23
CA ALA A 73 4.61 -26.11 -4.51
C ALA A 73 5.42 -26.75 -3.37
N ASN A 74 6.05 -25.95 -2.53
CA ASN A 74 6.81 -26.37 -1.34
C ASN A 74 5.92 -26.51 -0.08
N GLY A 75 4.60 -26.34 -0.21
CA GLY A 75 3.65 -26.39 0.92
C GLY A 75 3.58 -25.11 1.76
N GLN A 76 4.35 -24.07 1.43
CA GLN A 76 4.30 -22.78 2.09
C GLN A 76 3.12 -21.93 1.60
N SER A 77 2.57 -21.11 2.49
CA SER A 77 1.55 -20.13 2.11
C SER A 77 2.21 -18.88 1.55
N TYR A 78 1.64 -18.36 0.47
CA TYR A 78 2.03 -17.12 -0.18
C TYR A 78 0.80 -16.24 -0.40
N ALA A 79 1.01 -14.94 -0.37
CA ALA A 79 0.04 -13.94 -0.73
C ALA A 79 0.76 -12.68 -1.22
N ILE A 80 0.06 -11.78 -1.88
CA ILE A 80 0.57 -10.43 -2.12
C ILE A 80 0.01 -9.53 -1.03
N GLY A 81 0.88 -9.12 -0.12
CA GLY A 81 0.55 -8.16 0.92
C GLY A 81 0.68 -6.72 0.42
N PHE A 82 -0.23 -5.86 0.88
CA PHE A 82 -0.20 -4.45 0.53
C PHE A 82 -0.56 -3.56 1.71
N GLY A 83 -0.04 -2.32 1.66
CA GLY A 83 -0.47 -1.21 2.49
C GLY A 83 -0.93 -0.07 1.60
N LEU A 84 -2.00 0.62 1.99
CA LEU A 84 -2.55 1.77 1.30
C LEU A 84 -2.93 2.86 2.31
N SER A 85 -2.36 4.06 2.16
CA SER A 85 -2.74 5.25 2.93
C SER A 85 -3.58 6.18 2.09
N LEU A 86 -4.71 6.58 2.65
CA LEU A 86 -5.73 7.41 2.04
C LEU A 86 -5.87 8.69 2.86
N PRO A 87 -5.22 9.82 2.47
CA PRO A 87 -5.29 11.07 3.24
C PRO A 87 -6.70 11.70 3.20
N ASP A 88 -7.08 12.40 4.26
CA ASP A 88 -8.36 13.09 4.32
C ASP A 88 -8.48 14.16 3.22
N ASP A 89 -7.38 14.93 3.01
CA ASP A 89 -7.27 15.96 1.98
C ASP A 89 -6.52 15.44 0.74
N TRP A 90 -7.10 14.43 0.07
CA TRP A 90 -6.49 13.87 -1.13
C TRP A 90 -6.44 14.88 -2.26
N ASN A 91 -5.28 15.01 -2.89
CA ASN A 91 -4.99 16.00 -3.93
C ASN A 91 -5.03 15.45 -5.37
N GLY A 92 -5.66 14.30 -5.61
CA GLY A 92 -5.74 13.66 -6.93
C GLY A 92 -4.48 12.89 -7.32
N ARG A 93 -3.48 12.75 -6.44
CA ARG A 93 -2.21 12.10 -6.75
C ARG A 93 -2.06 10.76 -6.04
N PHE A 94 -1.46 9.82 -6.76
CA PHE A 94 -1.11 8.50 -6.26
C PHE A 94 0.40 8.30 -6.30
N LEU A 95 0.98 7.72 -5.25
CA LEU A 95 2.38 7.35 -5.19
C LEU A 95 2.50 5.86 -4.83
N PHE A 96 3.29 5.12 -5.60
CA PHE A 96 3.74 3.80 -5.18
C PHE A 96 5.11 3.91 -4.51
N GLN A 97 5.20 3.46 -3.27
CA GLN A 97 6.44 3.40 -2.50
C GLN A 97 7.08 2.02 -2.68
N GLY A 98 8.19 1.94 -3.37
CA GLY A 98 8.96 0.72 -3.56
C GLY A 98 9.55 0.17 -2.26
N GLY A 99 9.79 -1.12 -2.26
CA GLY A 99 10.33 -1.85 -1.14
C GLY A 99 11.84 -1.73 -0.96
N GLY A 100 12.45 -2.75 -0.37
CA GLY A 100 13.90 -2.81 -0.16
C GLY A 100 14.34 -4.19 0.31
N GLY A 101 15.62 -4.50 0.21
CA GLY A 101 16.14 -5.85 0.45
C GLY A 101 15.53 -6.84 -0.52
N LEU A 102 15.16 -8.00 -0.05
CA LEU A 102 14.35 -8.93 -0.84
C LEU A 102 12.84 -8.79 -0.57
N ASN A 103 12.40 -7.65 -0.04
CA ASN A 103 11.05 -7.31 0.41
C ASN A 103 10.54 -8.29 1.51
N GLY A 104 9.37 -8.90 1.37
CA GLY A 104 8.81 -9.80 2.39
C GLY A 104 8.07 -9.10 3.51
N VAL A 105 8.11 -7.75 3.55
CA VAL A 105 7.40 -6.92 4.53
C VAL A 105 6.69 -5.76 3.86
N ILE A 106 5.49 -5.45 4.31
CA ILE A 106 4.77 -4.25 3.92
C ILE A 106 5.38 -3.06 4.67
N ARG A 107 6.09 -2.19 3.97
CA ARG A 107 6.57 -0.94 4.57
C ARG A 107 5.41 0.02 4.79
N GLU A 108 5.45 0.77 5.88
CA GLU A 108 4.42 1.78 6.17
C GLU A 108 4.28 2.75 4.99
N PRO A 109 3.09 2.82 4.37
CA PRO A 109 2.89 3.52 3.10
C PRO A 109 2.71 5.03 3.32
N ILE A 110 3.76 5.72 3.73
CA ILE A 110 3.74 7.17 3.95
C ILE A 110 4.47 7.96 2.85
N GLY A 111 5.22 7.27 1.98
CA GLY A 111 5.99 7.94 0.93
C GLY A 111 7.17 8.75 1.47
N ALA A 112 7.86 8.22 2.49
CA ALA A 112 8.97 8.90 3.17
C ALA A 112 10.17 9.21 2.24
N LEU A 113 10.35 8.46 1.15
CA LEU A 113 11.41 8.67 0.16
C LEU A 113 10.95 9.53 -1.04
N ALA A 114 9.72 10.03 -1.02
CA ALA A 114 9.24 10.91 -2.08
C ALA A 114 10.08 12.18 -2.16
N ALA A 115 10.22 12.71 -3.36
CA ALA A 115 10.92 13.96 -3.57
C ALA A 115 10.34 15.09 -2.71
N GLY A 116 11.19 15.74 -1.95
CA GLY A 116 10.81 16.78 -1.00
C GLY A 116 11.07 16.38 0.45
N GLU A 117 10.91 17.35 1.35
CA GLU A 117 11.21 17.17 2.77
C GLU A 117 10.10 16.46 3.55
N MET A 118 8.86 16.41 3.00
CA MET A 118 7.70 15.84 3.66
C MET A 118 7.32 14.49 3.05
N PRO A 119 6.88 13.51 3.88
CA PRO A 119 6.24 12.29 3.38
C PRO A 119 5.07 12.61 2.45
N ALA A 120 4.92 11.80 1.41
CA ALA A 120 3.91 12.06 0.38
C ALA A 120 2.48 12.09 0.93
N VAL A 121 2.15 11.20 1.89
CA VAL A 121 0.82 11.15 2.50
C VAL A 121 0.47 12.46 3.22
N PHE A 122 1.44 13.12 3.90
CA PHE A 122 1.22 14.41 4.55
C PHE A 122 1.02 15.58 3.56
N ARG A 123 1.31 15.31 2.29
CA ARG A 123 1.12 16.24 1.17
C ARG A 123 -0.13 15.92 0.36
N GLY A 124 -1.02 15.06 0.88
CA GLY A 124 -2.27 14.68 0.24
C GLY A 124 -2.16 13.62 -0.86
N PHE A 125 -1.08 12.87 -0.96
CA PHE A 125 -0.98 11.74 -1.87
C PHE A 125 -1.60 10.49 -1.26
N ALA A 126 -2.38 9.74 -2.02
CA ALA A 126 -2.64 8.35 -1.70
C ALA A 126 -1.36 7.54 -1.95
N VAL A 127 -0.95 6.72 -0.96
CA VAL A 127 0.35 6.03 -1.03
C VAL A 127 0.15 4.52 -0.87
N ALA A 128 0.69 3.73 -1.79
CA ALA A 128 0.70 2.27 -1.69
C ALA A 128 2.11 1.69 -1.51
N SER A 129 2.18 0.53 -0.87
CA SER A 129 3.37 -0.32 -0.75
C SER A 129 3.00 -1.80 -0.82
N THR A 130 3.98 -2.68 -1.06
CA THR A 130 3.79 -4.14 -1.09
C THR A 130 4.96 -4.88 -0.47
N ASP A 131 4.73 -6.10 -0.03
CA ASP A 131 5.76 -7.07 0.40
C ASP A 131 6.41 -7.81 -0.79
N SER A 132 5.95 -7.56 -2.01
CA SER A 132 6.40 -8.21 -3.25
C SER A 132 5.96 -9.66 -3.42
N GLY A 133 4.92 -10.10 -2.71
CA GLY A 133 4.23 -11.38 -2.97
C GLY A 133 4.73 -12.56 -2.14
N HIS A 134 5.40 -12.28 -1.04
CA HIS A 134 5.76 -13.25 0.00
C HIS A 134 5.95 -12.55 1.33
N GLN A 135 5.95 -13.28 2.43
CA GLN A 135 6.16 -12.77 3.78
C GLN A 135 7.48 -13.31 4.34
N SER A 136 8.22 -12.46 5.04
CA SER A 136 9.48 -12.83 5.70
C SER A 136 9.72 -12.00 6.95
N ASP A 137 10.27 -12.63 7.98
CA ASP A 137 10.70 -11.96 9.23
C ASP A 137 12.10 -11.35 9.10
N THR A 138 12.81 -11.61 8.01
CA THR A 138 14.18 -11.12 7.79
C THR A 138 14.32 -10.38 6.46
N VAL A 139 15.20 -9.37 6.44
CA VAL A 139 15.35 -8.46 5.29
C VAL A 139 15.87 -9.15 4.03
N PHE A 140 16.63 -10.24 4.17
CA PHE A 140 17.28 -10.93 3.05
C PHE A 140 16.98 -12.43 3.03
N ASP A 141 15.72 -12.81 3.24
CA ASP A 141 15.29 -14.20 3.16
C ASP A 141 15.04 -14.60 1.70
N PRO A 142 15.84 -15.51 1.13
CA PRO A 142 15.68 -15.98 -0.26
C PRO A 142 14.72 -17.18 -0.36
N ALA A 143 14.05 -17.62 0.70
CA ALA A 143 13.26 -18.86 0.70
C ALA A 143 12.17 -18.89 -0.37
N PHE A 144 11.61 -17.73 -0.73
CA PHE A 144 10.60 -17.61 -1.78
C PHE A 144 11.12 -17.94 -3.18
N PHE A 145 12.43 -17.98 -3.41
CA PHE A 145 13.01 -18.41 -4.70
C PHE A 145 12.69 -19.86 -5.03
N ALA A 146 12.32 -20.68 -4.04
CA ALA A 146 11.89 -22.07 -4.25
C ALA A 146 10.50 -22.17 -4.91
N ASP A 147 9.72 -21.09 -4.96
CA ASP A 147 8.41 -21.04 -5.59
C ASP A 147 8.41 -20.09 -6.80
N GLN A 148 8.14 -20.62 -7.98
CA GLN A 148 8.20 -19.86 -9.22
C GLN A 148 7.23 -18.67 -9.27
N VAL A 149 6.03 -18.81 -8.69
CA VAL A 149 5.03 -17.73 -8.71
C VAL A 149 5.45 -16.61 -7.76
N ALA A 150 5.97 -16.94 -6.57
CA ALA A 150 6.51 -15.96 -5.63
C ALA A 150 7.70 -15.22 -6.24
N LEU A 151 8.57 -15.93 -6.95
CA LEU A 151 9.71 -15.35 -7.67
C LEU A 151 9.26 -14.38 -8.76
N LEU A 152 8.25 -14.73 -9.56
CA LEU A 152 7.68 -13.85 -10.59
C LEU A 152 6.99 -12.63 -9.98
N ASN A 153 6.28 -12.81 -8.86
CA ASN A 153 5.70 -11.70 -8.11
C ASN A 153 6.78 -10.74 -7.62
N PHE A 154 7.85 -11.24 -7.02
CA PHE A 154 8.99 -10.42 -6.60
C PHE A 154 9.62 -9.64 -7.75
N TYR A 155 9.81 -10.25 -8.93
CA TYR A 155 10.41 -9.56 -10.06
C TYR A 155 9.55 -8.42 -10.62
N SER A 156 8.24 -8.60 -10.73
CA SER A 156 7.37 -7.59 -11.34
C SER A 156 5.88 -7.71 -10.97
N GLY A 157 5.37 -8.93 -10.82
CA GLY A 157 3.94 -9.17 -10.76
C GLY A 157 3.26 -8.54 -9.54
N ALA A 158 3.87 -8.62 -8.36
CA ALA A 158 3.27 -8.06 -7.15
C ALA A 158 3.11 -6.53 -7.23
N VAL A 159 4.13 -5.84 -7.73
CA VAL A 159 4.08 -4.36 -7.84
C VAL A 159 3.01 -3.91 -8.83
N GLU A 160 2.92 -4.57 -10.00
CA GLU A 160 1.88 -4.29 -10.99
C GLU A 160 0.49 -4.51 -10.41
N LYS A 161 0.24 -5.69 -9.87
CA LYS A 161 -1.06 -6.11 -9.34
C LYS A 161 -1.48 -5.20 -8.17
N THR A 162 -0.57 -4.91 -7.25
CA THR A 162 -0.83 -3.98 -6.13
C THR A 162 -1.11 -2.57 -6.65
N THR A 163 -0.41 -2.09 -7.68
CA THR A 163 -0.68 -0.77 -8.26
C THR A 163 -2.10 -0.70 -8.83
N ARG A 164 -2.53 -1.71 -9.58
CA ARG A 164 -3.88 -1.78 -10.15
C ARG A 164 -4.94 -1.81 -9.05
N LEU A 165 -4.77 -2.70 -8.07
CA LEU A 165 -5.67 -2.81 -6.92
C LEU A 165 -5.75 -1.48 -6.15
N ALA A 166 -4.61 -0.90 -5.77
CA ALA A 166 -4.58 0.34 -5.00
C ALA A 166 -5.24 1.50 -5.73
N LYS A 167 -5.03 1.64 -7.06
CA LYS A 167 -5.70 2.68 -7.87
C LYS A 167 -7.20 2.45 -7.98
N GLN A 168 -7.65 1.20 -8.05
CA GLN A 168 -9.08 0.87 -8.00
C GLN A 168 -9.67 1.29 -6.65
N LEU A 169 -9.06 0.89 -5.53
CA LEU A 169 -9.53 1.23 -4.18
C LEU A 169 -9.53 2.75 -3.94
N VAL A 170 -8.52 3.48 -4.42
CA VAL A 170 -8.50 4.94 -4.41
C VAL A 170 -9.69 5.52 -5.17
N GLY A 171 -9.96 4.99 -6.39
CA GLY A 171 -11.09 5.40 -7.19
C GLY A 171 -12.43 5.16 -6.49
N ASP A 172 -12.58 4.00 -5.84
CA ASP A 172 -13.80 3.63 -5.13
C ASP A 172 -14.03 4.50 -3.88
N VAL A 173 -12.96 4.84 -3.13
CA VAL A 173 -13.06 5.64 -1.91
C VAL A 173 -13.31 7.12 -2.22
N TYR A 174 -12.57 7.69 -3.17
CA TYR A 174 -12.71 9.13 -3.50
C TYR A 174 -13.71 9.40 -4.63
N GLN A 175 -14.30 8.36 -5.23
CA GLN A 175 -15.20 8.47 -6.39
C GLN A 175 -14.54 9.19 -7.59
N GLN A 176 -13.21 9.10 -7.66
CA GLN A 176 -12.36 9.72 -8.68
C GLN A 176 -11.08 8.92 -8.85
N ALA A 177 -10.69 8.62 -10.08
CA ALA A 177 -9.39 8.02 -10.37
C ALA A 177 -8.25 9.03 -10.13
N PRO A 178 -7.04 8.58 -9.77
CA PRO A 178 -5.88 9.46 -9.65
C PRO A 178 -5.56 10.18 -10.97
N ASP A 179 -5.41 11.50 -10.91
CA ASP A 179 -5.01 12.34 -12.05
C ASP A 179 -3.56 12.04 -12.48
N ASN A 180 -2.71 11.82 -11.51
CA ASN A 180 -1.29 11.53 -11.71
C ASN A 180 -0.82 10.39 -10.81
N SER A 181 0.05 9.53 -11.34
CA SER A 181 0.64 8.41 -10.61
C SER A 181 2.16 8.49 -10.66
N TYR A 182 2.79 8.27 -9.51
CA TYR A 182 4.23 8.36 -9.32
C TYR A 182 4.76 7.06 -8.70
N PHE A 183 6.02 6.78 -8.94
CA PHE A 183 6.75 5.71 -8.28
C PHE A 183 8.03 6.27 -7.66
N VAL A 184 8.33 5.89 -6.42
CA VAL A 184 9.59 6.21 -5.76
C VAL A 184 10.17 4.96 -5.13
N GLY A 185 11.48 4.74 -5.28
CA GLY A 185 12.14 3.60 -4.67
C GLY A 185 13.66 3.71 -4.74
N CYS A 186 14.31 3.05 -3.78
CA CYS A 186 15.77 2.92 -3.70
C CYS A 186 16.12 1.44 -3.57
N SER A 187 17.31 1.01 -4.02
CA SER A 187 17.75 -0.40 -3.98
C SER A 187 16.75 -1.29 -4.75
N THR A 188 16.19 -2.33 -4.12
CA THR A 188 15.14 -3.18 -4.70
C THR A 188 13.95 -2.36 -5.18
N GLY A 189 13.52 -1.33 -4.43
CA GLY A 189 12.47 -0.41 -4.85
C GLY A 189 12.84 0.40 -6.11
N GLY A 190 14.11 0.70 -6.32
CA GLY A 190 14.61 1.29 -7.58
C GLY A 190 14.49 0.33 -8.75
N ARG A 191 14.81 -0.97 -8.55
CA ARG A 191 14.56 -2.03 -9.54
C ARG A 191 13.07 -2.12 -9.89
N GLU A 192 12.21 -2.07 -8.88
CA GLU A 192 10.75 -2.09 -9.06
C GLU A 192 10.30 -0.89 -9.91
N ALA A 193 10.78 0.32 -9.62
CA ALA A 193 10.47 1.53 -10.39
C ALA A 193 10.89 1.39 -11.87
N MET A 194 12.09 0.89 -12.12
CA MET A 194 12.59 0.65 -13.48
C MET A 194 11.75 -0.39 -14.22
N THR A 195 11.36 -1.47 -13.53
CA THR A 195 10.50 -2.50 -14.11
C THR A 195 9.13 -1.94 -14.49
N MET A 196 8.54 -1.13 -13.61
CA MET A 196 7.25 -0.49 -13.87
C MET A 196 7.31 0.47 -15.05
N SER A 197 8.35 1.31 -15.14
CA SER A 197 8.53 2.24 -16.26
C SER A 197 8.79 1.56 -17.61
N GLN A 198 9.29 0.32 -17.60
CA GLN A 198 9.57 -0.43 -18.81
C GLN A 198 8.36 -1.22 -19.32
N ARG A 199 7.52 -1.72 -18.41
CA ARG A 199 6.48 -2.71 -18.73
C ARG A 199 5.06 -2.17 -18.73
N PHE A 200 4.85 -1.06 -18.00
CA PHE A 200 3.53 -0.49 -17.71
C PHE A 200 3.57 1.03 -17.78
#